data_3f4d6dbfe33343d7ab9bdfb9088b5e5f
#
_entry.id   3f4d6dbfe33343d7ab9bdfb9088b5e5f
#
_cell.length_a   1.000
_cell.length_b   1.000
_cell.length_c   1.000
_cell.angle_alpha   90.00
_cell.angle_beta   90.00
_cell.angle_gamma   90.00
#
_symmetry.space_group_name_H-M   'P 1'
#
loop_
_entity.id
_entity.type
_entity.pdbx_description
1 polymer ?
#
loop_
_entity_poly.entity_id
_entity_poly.type
_entity_poly.pdbx_seq_one_letter_code
_entity_poly.pdbx_strand_id
1 'polypeptide(L)'
;MKILISGGAGYIGSHTLRQFLKTNHEICVLDNLSKGSKIAIDDLQNIREFKFFEQDLSDFEGVKALFEREKFDAVVHFAASIEVFESMQNPLKYYMNNTINTTNLIQTCIQTGVSKFIFSSTAATYGEPTTPVVSENSPLAPINPYGRSKLMSEEVLRDANMAHPEFKYCILRYFNVAGACMDYKLGQRYPKATLLIKVAAECAAGKRDKLFIFGDDYDTKDGTCIRDFIHVDDISSAHLAVLDYLENNESNIFNVGYGHGFSVKEVIDAMKRVSGVDFKVELAPRRAGDPSVLISDASRIRNLTSWQPKFDDLDLICKSAFDWEKQC
;
A
#
# COMPACT_ATOMS: atom_id res chain seq x y z
N MET A 1 22.21 2.80 7.39
CA MET A 1 21.27 3.94 7.54
C MET A 1 20.36 3.70 8.71
N LYS A 2 19.88 4.80 9.32
CA LYS A 2 18.78 4.80 10.27
C LYS A 2 17.50 5.21 9.55
N ILE A 3 16.49 4.33 9.55
CA ILE A 3 15.30 4.45 8.71
C ILE A 3 14.06 4.54 9.59
N LEU A 4 13.20 5.53 9.33
CA LEU A 4 11.88 5.61 9.92
C LEU A 4 10.84 4.99 8.97
N ILE A 5 10.02 4.09 9.49
CA ILE A 5 8.85 3.54 8.81
C ILE A 5 7.60 4.13 9.49
N SER A 6 6.94 5.09 8.85
CA SER A 6 5.68 5.63 9.36
C SER A 6 4.50 4.82 8.84
N GLY A 7 3.54 4.49 9.72
CA GLY A 7 2.47 3.54 9.41
C GLY A 7 2.95 2.08 9.42
N GLY A 8 4.03 1.80 10.15
CA GLY A 8 4.66 0.48 10.16
C GLY A 8 3.88 -0.60 10.92
N ALA A 9 2.84 -0.25 11.67
CA ALA A 9 1.91 -1.19 12.30
C ALA A 9 0.73 -1.58 11.38
N GLY A 10 0.58 -0.92 10.23
CA GLY A 10 -0.43 -1.22 9.22
C GLY A 10 -0.11 -2.47 8.41
N TYR A 11 -1.04 -2.87 7.50
CA TYR A 11 -0.91 -4.08 6.69
C TYR A 11 0.39 -4.09 5.85
N ILE A 12 0.54 -3.15 4.91
CA ILE A 12 1.72 -3.10 4.03
C ILE A 12 2.97 -2.70 4.84
N GLY A 13 2.81 -1.74 5.79
CA GLY A 13 3.91 -1.26 6.62
C GLY A 13 4.57 -2.35 7.44
N SER A 14 3.81 -3.25 8.06
CA SER A 14 4.34 -4.36 8.87
C SER A 14 5.06 -5.42 8.04
N HIS A 15 4.56 -5.75 6.84
CA HIS A 15 5.25 -6.65 5.92
C HIS A 15 6.57 -6.03 5.41
N THR A 16 6.54 -4.73 5.10
CA THR A 16 7.76 -4.00 4.71
C THR A 16 8.74 -3.92 5.88
N LEU A 17 8.28 -3.57 7.08
CA LEU A 17 9.10 -3.60 8.29
C LEU A 17 9.80 -4.96 8.46
N ARG A 18 9.06 -6.07 8.32
CA ARG A 18 9.63 -7.42 8.38
C ARG A 18 10.76 -7.64 7.37
N GLN A 19 10.65 -7.12 6.15
CA GLN A 19 11.73 -7.20 5.17
C GLN A 19 12.94 -6.34 5.58
N PHE A 20 12.70 -5.13 6.07
CA PHE A 20 13.76 -4.23 6.53
C PHE A 20 14.50 -4.77 7.76
N LEU A 21 13.82 -5.51 8.65
CA LEU A 21 14.46 -6.16 9.80
C LEU A 21 15.49 -7.23 9.41
N LYS A 22 15.47 -7.72 8.15
CA LYS A 22 16.47 -8.66 7.63
C LYS A 22 17.75 -7.96 7.11
N THR A 23 17.73 -6.64 7.03
CA THR A 23 18.87 -5.82 6.59
C THR A 23 19.74 -5.38 7.77
N ASN A 24 20.89 -4.75 7.49
CA ASN A 24 21.76 -4.17 8.52
C ASN A 24 21.35 -2.72 8.90
N HIS A 25 20.22 -2.21 8.44
CA HIS A 25 19.75 -0.87 8.80
C HIS A 25 19.24 -0.83 10.24
N GLU A 26 19.40 0.32 10.90
CA GLU A 26 18.70 0.63 12.16
C GLU A 26 17.29 1.06 11.81
N ILE A 27 16.29 0.37 12.34
CA ILE A 27 14.88 0.62 12.02
C ILE A 27 14.18 1.25 13.21
N CYS A 28 13.41 2.29 12.90
CA CYS A 28 12.45 2.90 13.80
C CYS A 28 11.06 2.88 13.17
N VAL A 29 10.03 2.75 13.97
CA VAL A 29 8.64 2.73 13.50
C VAL A 29 7.85 3.82 14.21
N LEU A 30 7.03 4.56 13.47
CA LEU A 30 6.06 5.52 13.99
C LEU A 30 4.66 5.13 13.51
N ASP A 31 3.73 4.97 14.43
CA ASP A 31 2.33 4.65 14.13
C ASP A 31 1.44 5.13 15.29
N ASN A 32 0.25 5.65 15.00
CA ASN A 32 -0.72 6.04 16.03
C ASN A 32 -1.71 4.92 16.39
N LEU A 33 -1.54 3.74 15.80
CA LEU A 33 -2.36 2.54 16.00
C LEU A 33 -3.86 2.72 15.64
N SER A 34 -4.24 3.79 14.95
CA SER A 34 -5.65 4.03 14.55
C SER A 34 -6.19 2.98 13.57
N LYS A 35 -5.33 2.42 12.73
CA LYS A 35 -5.59 1.32 11.79
C LYS A 35 -4.52 0.22 11.90
N GLY A 36 -3.41 0.51 12.55
CA GLY A 36 -2.31 -0.39 12.81
C GLY A 36 -2.62 -1.38 13.94
N SER A 37 -1.81 -2.41 14.05
CA SER A 37 -1.91 -3.45 15.07
C SER A 37 -0.70 -3.47 15.97
N LYS A 38 -0.90 -3.22 17.27
CA LYS A 38 0.16 -3.37 18.28
C LYS A 38 0.70 -4.80 18.33
N ILE A 39 -0.17 -5.80 18.10
CA ILE A 39 0.22 -7.22 18.02
C ILE A 39 1.25 -7.44 16.90
N ALA A 40 1.06 -6.80 15.72
CA ALA A 40 2.03 -6.93 14.64
C ALA A 40 3.41 -6.32 15.00
N ILE A 41 3.43 -5.24 15.77
CA ILE A 41 4.67 -4.65 16.27
C ILE A 41 5.36 -5.60 17.26
N ASP A 42 4.62 -6.14 18.23
CA ASP A 42 5.15 -7.05 19.25
C ASP A 42 5.69 -8.35 18.62
N ASP A 43 4.96 -8.92 17.64
CA ASP A 43 5.42 -10.09 16.88
C ASP A 43 6.74 -9.82 16.13
N LEU A 44 6.87 -8.64 15.52
CA LEU A 44 8.07 -8.24 14.78
C LEU A 44 9.26 -7.92 15.70
N GLN A 45 9.03 -7.38 16.90
CA GLN A 45 10.09 -7.18 17.91
C GLN A 45 10.71 -8.50 18.39
N ASN A 46 9.96 -9.61 18.33
CA ASN A 46 10.51 -10.94 18.57
C ASN A 46 11.48 -11.45 17.49
N ILE A 47 11.42 -10.86 16.26
CA ILE A 47 12.35 -11.19 15.17
C ILE A 47 13.67 -10.42 15.36
N ARG A 48 13.56 -9.12 15.60
CA ARG A 48 14.68 -8.21 15.84
C ARG A 48 14.17 -6.98 16.57
N GLU A 49 14.91 -6.52 17.57
CA GLU A 49 14.60 -5.30 18.32
C GLU A 49 14.68 -4.06 17.41
N PHE A 50 13.70 -3.16 17.55
CA PHE A 50 13.63 -1.85 16.93
C PHE A 50 12.88 -0.85 17.81
N LYS A 51 13.08 0.45 17.60
CA LYS A 51 12.36 1.48 18.33
C LYS A 51 10.95 1.66 17.76
N PHE A 52 9.94 1.64 18.61
CA PHE A 52 8.56 1.95 18.28
C PHE A 52 8.11 3.23 18.96
N PHE A 53 7.58 4.17 18.19
CA PHE A 53 7.01 5.44 18.66
C PHE A 53 5.51 5.43 18.36
N GLU A 54 4.71 5.34 19.41
CA GLU A 54 3.26 5.50 19.32
C GLU A 54 2.95 6.99 19.29
N GLN A 55 2.81 7.55 18.07
CA GLN A 55 2.64 8.98 17.85
C GLN A 55 1.85 9.24 16.58
N ASP A 56 1.01 10.29 16.60
CA ASP A 56 0.26 10.77 15.44
C ASP A 56 1.09 11.77 14.62
N LEU A 57 1.06 11.67 13.29
CA LEU A 57 1.73 12.63 12.41
C LEU A 57 1.11 14.03 12.46
N SER A 58 -0.08 14.20 13.01
CA SER A 58 -0.70 15.51 13.26
C SER A 58 -0.10 16.26 14.45
N ASP A 59 0.67 15.58 15.30
CA ASP A 59 1.50 16.21 16.34
C ASP A 59 2.82 16.72 15.73
N PHE A 60 2.75 17.82 15.00
CA PHE A 60 3.86 18.36 14.20
C PHE A 60 5.10 18.67 15.04
N GLU A 61 4.92 19.25 16.22
CA GLU A 61 6.03 19.58 17.11
C GLU A 61 6.68 18.31 17.70
N GLY A 62 5.88 17.35 18.10
CA GLY A 62 6.37 16.07 18.61
C GLY A 62 7.11 15.27 17.53
N VAL A 63 6.63 15.27 16.28
CA VAL A 63 7.29 14.64 15.13
C VAL A 63 8.63 15.34 14.87
N LYS A 64 8.67 16.68 14.85
CA LYS A 64 9.91 17.44 14.66
C LYS A 64 10.94 17.13 15.76
N ALA A 65 10.53 17.14 17.03
CA ALA A 65 11.41 16.81 18.16
C ALA A 65 11.94 15.37 18.07
N LEU A 66 11.13 14.43 17.58
CA LEU A 66 11.56 13.06 17.32
C LEU A 66 12.68 13.01 16.27
N PHE A 67 12.50 13.70 15.13
CA PHE A 67 13.49 13.74 14.07
C PHE A 67 14.81 14.41 14.50
N GLU A 68 14.73 15.51 15.25
CA GLU A 68 15.89 16.19 15.79
C GLU A 68 16.71 15.32 16.74
N ARG A 69 16.03 14.47 17.55
CA ARG A 69 16.64 13.55 18.50
C ARG A 69 17.24 12.33 17.83
N GLU A 70 16.46 11.68 16.93
CA GLU A 70 16.82 10.37 16.37
C GLU A 70 17.75 10.44 15.16
N LYS A 71 17.70 11.53 14.37
CA LYS A 71 18.54 11.75 13.17
C LYS A 71 18.39 10.62 12.14
N PHE A 72 17.29 10.62 11.41
CA PHE A 72 17.01 9.63 10.36
C PHE A 72 17.73 9.98 9.06
N ASP A 73 18.20 8.95 8.34
CA ASP A 73 18.77 9.06 6.99
C ASP A 73 17.70 8.94 5.91
N ALA A 74 16.66 8.11 6.18
CA ALA A 74 15.58 7.83 5.23
C ALA A 74 14.23 7.67 5.94
N VAL A 75 13.15 7.94 5.20
CA VAL A 75 11.76 7.72 5.63
C VAL A 75 11.04 6.84 4.60
N VAL A 76 10.32 5.82 5.08
CA VAL A 76 9.36 5.04 4.29
C VAL A 76 7.97 5.35 4.84
N HIS A 77 7.12 6.00 4.03
CA HIS A 77 5.88 6.60 4.49
C HIS A 77 4.64 5.83 4.01
N PHE A 78 4.03 5.07 4.94
CA PHE A 78 2.77 4.34 4.71
C PHE A 78 1.57 4.98 5.40
N ALA A 79 1.79 5.76 6.47
CA ALA A 79 0.70 6.30 7.28
C ALA A 79 -0.28 7.13 6.44
N ALA A 80 -1.50 6.62 6.28
CA ALA A 80 -2.56 7.26 5.49
C ALA A 80 -3.94 6.66 5.80
N SER A 81 -5.00 7.42 5.52
CA SER A 81 -6.36 6.91 5.36
C SER A 81 -6.51 6.35 3.94
N ILE A 82 -7.06 5.11 3.78
CA ILE A 82 -6.97 4.35 2.53
C ILE A 82 -8.33 3.94 1.93
N GLU A 83 -9.44 4.20 2.60
CA GLU A 83 -10.75 3.72 2.19
C GLU A 83 -11.41 4.67 1.20
N VAL A 84 -11.52 4.26 -0.08
CA VAL A 84 -12.09 5.08 -1.16
C VAL A 84 -13.51 5.52 -0.82
N PHE A 85 -14.38 4.61 -0.37
CA PHE A 85 -15.76 4.93 -0.03
C PHE A 85 -15.87 5.94 1.12
N GLU A 86 -15.08 5.78 2.20
CA GLU A 86 -15.03 6.74 3.31
C GLU A 86 -14.58 8.12 2.81
N SER A 87 -13.63 8.16 1.85
CA SER A 87 -13.14 9.42 1.31
C SER A 87 -14.23 10.25 0.63
N MET A 88 -15.21 9.59 -0.01
CA MET A 88 -16.36 10.27 -0.61
C MET A 88 -17.32 10.85 0.44
N GLN A 89 -17.41 10.23 1.61
CA GLN A 89 -18.27 10.69 2.70
C GLN A 89 -17.59 11.73 3.61
N ASN A 90 -16.28 11.61 3.81
CA ASN A 90 -15.51 12.51 4.67
C ASN A 90 -14.20 12.96 3.99
N PRO A 91 -14.29 13.77 2.91
CA PRO A 91 -13.11 14.15 2.12
C PRO A 91 -12.07 14.95 2.93
N LEU A 92 -12.50 15.81 3.83
CA LEU A 92 -11.58 16.66 4.61
C LEU A 92 -10.65 15.84 5.49
N LYS A 93 -11.12 14.73 6.08
CA LYS A 93 -10.28 13.77 6.81
C LYS A 93 -9.11 13.28 5.95
N TYR A 94 -9.34 13.01 4.66
CA TYR A 94 -8.32 12.52 3.74
C TYR A 94 -7.30 13.60 3.39
N TYR A 95 -7.74 14.82 3.14
CA TYR A 95 -6.81 15.93 2.89
C TYR A 95 -5.97 16.28 4.12
N MET A 96 -6.57 16.32 5.30
CA MET A 96 -5.84 16.57 6.56
C MET A 96 -4.83 15.44 6.82
N ASN A 97 -5.27 14.19 6.81
CA ASN A 97 -4.42 13.07 7.18
C ASN A 97 -3.38 12.72 6.11
N ASN A 98 -3.79 12.67 4.82
CA ASN A 98 -2.89 12.20 3.76
C ASN A 98 -2.04 13.31 3.17
N THR A 99 -2.60 14.53 2.97
CA THR A 99 -1.86 15.61 2.31
C THR A 99 -1.14 16.49 3.33
N ILE A 100 -1.84 17.03 4.34
CA ILE A 100 -1.25 17.98 5.27
C ILE A 100 -0.21 17.31 6.16
N ASN A 101 -0.51 16.15 6.74
CA ASN A 101 0.46 15.43 7.58
C ASN A 101 1.69 14.99 6.77
N THR A 102 1.50 14.55 5.51
CA THR A 102 2.62 14.21 4.63
C THR A 102 3.46 15.45 4.29
N THR A 103 2.83 16.60 4.01
CA THR A 103 3.55 17.87 3.76
C THR A 103 4.40 18.26 4.96
N ASN A 104 3.85 18.19 6.17
CA ASN A 104 4.59 18.47 7.39
C ASN A 104 5.76 17.48 7.62
N LEU A 105 5.53 16.20 7.33
CA LEU A 105 6.59 15.19 7.43
C LEU A 105 7.73 15.47 6.43
N ILE A 106 7.42 15.85 5.19
CA ILE A 106 8.40 16.25 4.18
C ILE A 106 9.19 17.47 4.64
N GLN A 107 8.51 18.50 5.15
CA GLN A 107 9.16 19.69 5.70
C GLN A 107 10.11 19.33 6.83
N THR A 108 9.67 18.46 7.75
CA THR A 108 10.50 17.99 8.87
C THR A 108 11.73 17.22 8.37
N CYS A 109 11.57 16.35 7.35
CA CYS A 109 12.68 15.64 6.72
C CYS A 109 13.74 16.61 6.19
N ILE A 110 13.35 17.62 5.42
CA ILE A 110 14.25 18.62 4.85
C ILE A 110 14.97 19.40 5.97
N GLN A 111 14.23 19.90 6.97
CA GLN A 111 14.80 20.67 8.08
C GLN A 111 15.79 19.88 8.94
N THR A 112 15.67 18.56 8.99
CA THR A 112 16.52 17.69 9.83
C THR A 112 17.55 16.89 9.05
N GLY A 113 17.64 17.12 7.72
CA GLY A 113 18.69 16.53 6.86
C GLY A 113 18.41 15.10 6.40
N VAL A 114 17.15 14.63 6.45
CA VAL A 114 16.76 13.35 5.83
C VAL A 114 16.90 13.49 4.32
N SER A 115 17.64 12.58 3.69
CA SER A 115 17.96 12.69 2.26
C SER A 115 17.14 11.78 1.36
N LYS A 116 16.41 10.79 1.90
CA LYS A 116 15.65 9.80 1.11
C LYS A 116 14.23 9.63 1.64
N PHE A 117 13.25 9.71 0.75
CA PHE A 117 11.84 9.57 1.08
C PHE A 117 11.15 8.58 0.13
N ILE A 118 10.62 7.49 0.65
CA ILE A 118 9.84 6.53 -0.13
C ILE A 118 8.37 6.71 0.23
N PHE A 119 7.55 7.03 -0.78
CA PHE A 119 6.14 7.36 -0.60
C PHE A 119 5.23 6.27 -1.15
N SER A 120 4.36 5.77 -0.28
CA SER A 120 3.26 4.87 -0.62
C SER A 120 2.13 5.66 -1.32
N SER A 121 2.12 5.65 -2.65
CA SER A 121 1.05 6.20 -3.47
C SER A 121 0.11 5.09 -3.95
N THR A 122 -0.71 5.36 -4.97
CA THR A 122 -1.82 4.49 -5.38
C THR A 122 -2.15 4.61 -6.86
N ALA A 123 -2.60 3.52 -7.48
CA ALA A 123 -3.19 3.53 -8.82
C ALA A 123 -4.47 4.38 -8.92
N ALA A 124 -5.13 4.72 -7.78
CA ALA A 124 -6.29 5.62 -7.77
C ALA A 124 -5.98 7.04 -8.28
N THR A 125 -4.70 7.42 -8.40
CA THR A 125 -4.26 8.68 -9.03
C THR A 125 -4.57 8.74 -10.52
N TYR A 126 -4.67 7.60 -11.21
CA TYR A 126 -5.02 7.53 -12.63
C TYR A 126 -6.51 7.77 -12.91
N GLY A 127 -7.39 7.51 -11.92
CA GLY A 127 -8.83 7.64 -12.09
C GLY A 127 -9.42 6.59 -13.04
N GLU A 128 -10.14 7.05 -14.06
CA GLU A 128 -10.69 6.22 -15.14
C GLU A 128 -9.83 6.39 -16.41
N PRO A 129 -8.80 5.57 -16.59
CA PRO A 129 -7.89 5.71 -17.73
C PRO A 129 -8.58 5.27 -19.03
N THR A 130 -8.19 5.90 -20.15
CA THR A 130 -8.69 5.56 -21.49
C THR A 130 -8.10 4.26 -22.04
N THR A 131 -7.03 3.76 -21.43
CA THR A 131 -6.38 2.48 -21.78
C THR A 131 -6.36 1.57 -20.54
N PRO A 132 -6.61 0.26 -20.70
CA PRO A 132 -6.62 -0.69 -19.58
C PRO A 132 -5.31 -0.76 -18.78
N VAL A 133 -4.18 -0.61 -19.49
CA VAL A 133 -2.83 -0.64 -18.92
C VAL A 133 -2.29 0.78 -18.79
N VAL A 134 -1.85 1.17 -17.60
CA VAL A 134 -1.32 2.51 -17.31
C VAL A 134 0.15 2.46 -16.93
N SER A 135 0.93 3.35 -17.54
CA SER A 135 2.32 3.63 -17.16
C SER A 135 2.40 4.86 -16.24
N GLU A 136 3.58 5.14 -15.70
CA GLU A 136 3.80 6.34 -14.90
C GLU A 136 3.65 7.66 -15.69
N ASN A 137 3.67 7.56 -17.02
CA ASN A 137 3.44 8.70 -17.94
C ASN A 137 1.96 8.88 -18.32
N SER A 138 1.08 7.96 -17.93
CA SER A 138 -0.36 8.08 -18.19
C SER A 138 -0.96 9.29 -17.47
N PRO A 139 -2.01 9.92 -18.02
CA PRO A 139 -2.67 11.04 -17.38
C PRO A 139 -3.17 10.73 -15.97
N LEU A 140 -3.06 11.71 -15.08
CA LEU A 140 -3.50 11.61 -13.69
C LEU A 140 -4.81 12.40 -13.51
N ALA A 141 -5.89 11.71 -13.22
CA ALA A 141 -7.23 12.30 -13.08
C ALA A 141 -8.04 11.58 -11.97
N PRO A 142 -7.62 11.68 -10.70
CA PRO A 142 -8.27 10.96 -9.61
C PRO A 142 -9.74 11.35 -9.47
N ILE A 143 -10.62 10.35 -9.39
CA ILE A 143 -12.08 10.51 -9.33
C ILE A 143 -12.66 10.48 -7.91
N ASN A 144 -11.81 10.30 -6.91
CA ASN A 144 -12.19 10.30 -5.50
C ASN A 144 -11.17 11.07 -4.64
N PRO A 145 -11.59 11.55 -3.44
CA PRO A 145 -10.71 12.33 -2.55
C PRO A 145 -9.48 11.56 -2.06
N TYR A 146 -9.56 10.24 -1.91
CA TYR A 146 -8.39 9.43 -1.55
C TYR A 146 -7.30 9.54 -2.63
N GLY A 147 -7.63 9.22 -3.89
CA GLY A 147 -6.67 9.33 -5.00
C GLY A 147 -6.15 10.75 -5.17
N ARG A 148 -7.02 11.76 -5.01
CA ARG A 148 -6.63 13.17 -5.09
C ARG A 148 -5.69 13.58 -3.97
N SER A 149 -5.94 13.15 -2.72
CA SER A 149 -5.05 13.45 -1.59
C SER A 149 -3.65 12.84 -1.78
N LYS A 150 -3.58 11.63 -2.36
CA LYS A 150 -2.30 10.99 -2.68
C LYS A 150 -1.57 11.72 -3.82
N LEU A 151 -2.28 12.11 -4.88
CA LEU A 151 -1.69 12.89 -5.98
C LEU A 151 -1.14 14.24 -5.49
N MET A 152 -1.87 14.97 -4.66
CA MET A 152 -1.37 16.21 -4.05
C MET A 152 -0.08 15.99 -3.25
N SER A 153 0.04 14.87 -2.53
CA SER A 153 1.29 14.54 -1.83
C SER A 153 2.44 14.21 -2.78
N GLU A 154 2.16 13.59 -3.94
CA GLU A 154 3.16 13.39 -4.99
C GLU A 154 3.67 14.73 -5.56
N GLU A 155 2.77 15.70 -5.77
CA GLU A 155 3.12 17.04 -6.26
C GLU A 155 3.97 17.79 -5.24
N VAL A 156 3.61 17.75 -3.95
CA VAL A 156 4.43 18.34 -2.87
C VAL A 156 5.83 17.73 -2.84
N LEU A 157 5.99 16.41 -3.04
CA LEU A 157 7.30 15.75 -3.10
C LEU A 157 8.14 16.26 -4.29
N ARG A 158 7.53 16.44 -5.46
CA ARG A 158 8.21 16.97 -6.65
C ARG A 158 8.71 18.39 -6.43
N ASP A 159 7.82 19.27 -5.93
CA ASP A 159 8.16 20.66 -5.66
C ASP A 159 9.23 20.77 -4.57
N ALA A 160 9.14 19.96 -3.52
CA ALA A 160 10.14 19.89 -2.46
C ALA A 160 11.53 19.47 -2.98
N ASN A 161 11.60 18.45 -3.85
CA ASN A 161 12.87 18.02 -4.45
C ASN A 161 13.41 19.06 -5.45
N MET A 162 12.56 19.78 -6.18
CA MET A 162 13.01 20.88 -7.05
C MET A 162 13.68 22.00 -6.24
N ALA A 163 13.16 22.32 -5.06
CA ALA A 163 13.72 23.33 -4.16
C ALA A 163 14.93 22.81 -3.36
N HIS A 164 14.98 21.52 -3.09
CA HIS A 164 15.98 20.82 -2.27
C HIS A 164 16.46 19.56 -2.99
N PRO A 165 17.38 19.66 -3.98
CA PRO A 165 17.80 18.51 -4.80
C PRO A 165 18.49 17.38 -4.00
N GLU A 166 19.02 17.67 -2.82
CA GLU A 166 19.59 16.69 -1.90
C GLU A 166 18.51 15.78 -1.24
N PHE A 167 17.25 16.24 -1.19
CA PHE A 167 16.10 15.48 -0.72
C PHE A 167 15.50 14.67 -1.85
N LYS A 168 15.88 13.41 -1.97
CA LYS A 168 15.45 12.52 -3.04
C LYS A 168 14.23 11.69 -2.62
N TYR A 169 13.38 11.32 -3.59
CA TYR A 169 12.21 10.50 -3.33
C TYR A 169 12.04 9.36 -4.34
N CYS A 170 11.38 8.29 -3.90
CA CYS A 170 10.69 7.34 -4.77
C CYS A 170 9.20 7.29 -4.43
N ILE A 171 8.36 7.50 -5.44
CA ILE A 171 6.90 7.33 -5.33
C ILE A 171 6.54 5.96 -5.87
N LEU A 172 5.85 5.14 -5.08
CA LEU A 172 5.37 3.83 -5.48
C LEU A 172 3.85 3.85 -5.61
N ARG A 173 3.33 3.77 -6.84
CA ARG A 173 1.89 3.68 -7.11
C ARG A 173 1.48 2.22 -7.09
N TYR A 174 0.86 1.79 -5.99
CA TYR A 174 0.39 0.42 -5.83
C TYR A 174 -0.90 0.17 -6.56
N PHE A 175 -1.03 -1.05 -7.06
CA PHE A 175 -2.30 -1.60 -7.51
C PHE A 175 -2.98 -2.37 -6.36
N ASN A 176 -3.62 -3.49 -6.60
CA ASN A 176 -4.40 -4.15 -5.55
C ASN A 176 -3.52 -5.09 -4.71
N VAL A 177 -3.03 -4.59 -3.58
CA VAL A 177 -2.19 -5.39 -2.67
C VAL A 177 -3.03 -6.41 -1.92
N ALA A 178 -2.58 -7.66 -1.89
CA ALA A 178 -3.29 -8.77 -1.28
C ALA A 178 -2.34 -9.85 -0.73
N GLY A 179 -2.89 -10.85 -0.07
CA GLY A 179 -2.13 -11.96 0.51
C GLY A 179 -1.65 -11.70 1.94
N ALA A 180 -0.84 -12.61 2.43
CA ALA A 180 -0.19 -12.56 3.74
C ALA A 180 1.24 -13.08 3.63
N CYS A 181 2.11 -12.84 4.63
CA CYS A 181 3.49 -13.31 4.55
C CYS A 181 3.54 -14.85 4.53
N MET A 182 4.50 -15.41 3.78
CA MET A 182 4.55 -16.85 3.48
C MET A 182 4.75 -17.74 4.72
N ASP A 183 5.24 -17.20 5.83
CA ASP A 183 5.32 -17.92 7.11
C ASP A 183 4.09 -17.66 8.01
N TYR A 184 3.05 -17.00 7.46
CA TYR A 184 1.75 -16.73 8.10
C TYR A 184 1.81 -16.02 9.46
N LYS A 185 2.88 -15.26 9.70
CA LYS A 185 3.03 -14.47 10.92
C LYS A 185 2.43 -13.07 10.82
N LEU A 186 2.26 -12.57 9.60
CA LEU A 186 1.69 -11.26 9.32
C LEU A 186 0.62 -11.33 8.24
N GLY A 187 -0.42 -10.56 8.40
CA GLY A 187 -1.50 -10.39 7.44
C GLY A 187 -2.34 -9.17 7.77
N GLN A 188 -3.40 -8.95 7.03
CA GLN A 188 -4.28 -7.83 7.22
C GLN A 188 -5.16 -8.03 8.46
N ARG A 189 -4.88 -7.29 9.55
CA ARG A 189 -5.59 -7.39 10.84
C ARG A 189 -6.79 -6.43 10.95
N TYR A 190 -6.92 -5.45 10.06
CA TYR A 190 -7.99 -4.46 10.15
C TYR A 190 -9.38 -5.10 9.98
N PRO A 191 -10.28 -5.03 11.00
CA PRO A 191 -11.48 -5.86 11.07
C PRO A 191 -12.60 -5.42 10.10
N LYS A 192 -12.54 -4.21 9.57
CA LYS A 192 -13.53 -3.67 8.62
C LYS A 192 -12.96 -3.53 7.20
N ALA A 193 -12.04 -4.42 6.84
CA ALA A 193 -11.43 -4.39 5.51
C ALA A 193 -12.47 -4.57 4.40
N THR A 194 -12.25 -3.82 3.30
CA THR A 194 -13.11 -3.81 2.11
C THR A 194 -12.41 -4.38 0.88
N LEU A 195 -11.15 -4.80 1.02
CA LEU A 195 -10.36 -5.38 -0.06
C LEU A 195 -10.90 -6.76 -0.45
N LEU A 196 -11.09 -6.99 -1.76
CA LEU A 196 -11.77 -8.18 -2.30
C LEU A 196 -11.21 -9.49 -1.75
N ILE A 197 -9.89 -9.72 -1.87
CA ILE A 197 -9.26 -11.00 -1.45
C ILE A 197 -9.38 -11.19 0.07
N LYS A 198 -9.25 -10.15 0.88
CA LYS A 198 -9.47 -10.21 2.33
C LYS A 198 -10.92 -10.60 2.65
N VAL A 199 -11.91 -9.94 2.02
CA VAL A 199 -13.33 -10.26 2.23
C VAL A 199 -13.65 -11.69 1.79
N ALA A 200 -13.10 -12.15 0.66
CA ALA A 200 -13.28 -13.52 0.19
C ALA A 200 -12.65 -14.54 1.16
N ALA A 201 -11.47 -14.25 1.69
CA ALA A 201 -10.81 -15.09 2.70
C ALA A 201 -11.61 -15.17 4.01
N GLU A 202 -12.17 -14.04 4.49
CA GLU A 202 -13.06 -14.00 5.66
C GLU A 202 -14.33 -14.83 5.43
N CYS A 203 -14.93 -14.75 4.23
CA CYS A 203 -16.10 -15.60 3.87
C CYS A 203 -15.71 -17.09 3.88
N ALA A 204 -14.59 -17.45 3.26
CA ALA A 204 -14.10 -18.82 3.23
C ALA A 204 -13.74 -19.35 4.63
N ALA A 205 -13.26 -18.49 5.53
CA ALA A 205 -12.97 -18.84 6.93
C ALA A 205 -14.20 -18.83 7.85
N GLY A 206 -15.40 -18.54 7.34
CA GLY A 206 -16.65 -18.49 8.12
C GLY A 206 -16.79 -17.26 9.03
N LYS A 207 -15.95 -16.23 8.84
CA LYS A 207 -16.00 -14.98 9.62
C LYS A 207 -16.97 -13.95 9.05
N ARG A 208 -17.44 -14.17 7.83
CA ARG A 208 -18.36 -13.28 7.12
C ARG A 208 -19.40 -14.14 6.36
N ASP A 209 -20.66 -13.75 6.41
CA ASP A 209 -21.76 -14.55 5.85
C ASP A 209 -21.74 -14.61 4.32
N LYS A 210 -21.31 -13.54 3.66
CA LYS A 210 -21.34 -13.41 2.20
C LYS A 210 -20.38 -12.35 1.66
N LEU A 211 -20.05 -12.52 0.37
CA LEU A 211 -19.32 -11.54 -0.43
C LEU A 211 -20.28 -10.86 -1.42
N PHE A 212 -20.10 -9.57 -1.67
CA PHE A 212 -20.83 -8.85 -2.70
C PHE A 212 -19.97 -8.59 -3.93
N ILE A 213 -20.50 -8.88 -5.13
CA ILE A 213 -19.99 -8.41 -6.41
C ILE A 213 -20.68 -7.08 -6.73
N PHE A 214 -19.90 -5.99 -6.85
CA PHE A 214 -20.42 -4.64 -7.11
C PHE A 214 -20.45 -4.33 -8.62
N GLY A 215 -21.56 -4.70 -9.27
CA GLY A 215 -21.78 -4.61 -10.71
C GLY A 215 -21.28 -5.84 -11.47
N ASP A 216 -22.07 -6.27 -12.44
CA ASP A 216 -21.82 -7.40 -13.32
C ASP A 216 -22.07 -7.05 -14.80
N ASP A 217 -22.14 -5.76 -15.08
CA ASP A 217 -22.46 -5.17 -16.37
C ASP A 217 -21.34 -4.27 -16.94
N TYR A 218 -20.10 -4.42 -16.42
CA TYR A 218 -18.91 -3.73 -16.97
C TYR A 218 -18.55 -4.33 -18.35
N ASP A 219 -17.96 -3.50 -19.21
CA ASP A 219 -17.42 -3.94 -20.49
C ASP A 219 -16.11 -4.73 -20.29
N THR A 220 -16.28 -5.97 -19.83
CA THR A 220 -15.20 -6.93 -19.52
C THR A 220 -15.67 -8.34 -19.87
N LYS A 221 -14.75 -9.30 -19.91
CA LYS A 221 -15.04 -10.69 -20.34
C LYS A 221 -16.16 -11.40 -19.54
N ASP A 222 -16.39 -11.02 -18.29
CA ASP A 222 -17.40 -11.64 -17.41
C ASP A 222 -18.35 -10.63 -16.73
N GLY A 223 -18.25 -9.36 -17.14
CA GLY A 223 -19.07 -8.27 -16.63
C GLY A 223 -18.58 -7.66 -15.32
N THR A 224 -17.50 -8.18 -14.71
CA THR A 224 -16.97 -7.65 -13.45
C THR A 224 -15.66 -6.89 -13.66
N CYS A 225 -15.31 -5.99 -12.72
CA CYS A 225 -14.07 -5.21 -12.82
C CYS A 225 -12.83 -6.09 -12.86
N ILE A 226 -11.81 -5.65 -13.63
CA ILE A 226 -10.50 -6.31 -13.71
C ILE A 226 -9.47 -5.46 -12.99
N ARG A 227 -8.67 -6.09 -12.12
CA ARG A 227 -7.61 -5.43 -11.34
C ARG A 227 -6.32 -6.23 -11.38
N ASP A 228 -5.21 -5.52 -11.30
CA ASP A 228 -3.88 -6.07 -11.08
C ASP A 228 -3.71 -6.33 -9.58
N PHE A 229 -3.64 -7.61 -9.19
CA PHE A 229 -3.45 -8.03 -7.80
C PHE A 229 -1.99 -8.40 -7.58
N ILE A 230 -1.37 -7.79 -6.56
CA ILE A 230 0.03 -8.03 -6.22
C ILE A 230 0.16 -8.52 -4.79
N HIS A 231 1.02 -9.52 -4.59
CA HIS A 231 1.31 -10.05 -3.26
C HIS A 231 2.02 -9.02 -2.38
N VAL A 232 1.62 -8.92 -1.11
CA VAL A 232 2.16 -7.95 -0.17
C VAL A 232 3.67 -8.07 0.06
N ASP A 233 4.24 -9.29 -0.03
CA ASP A 233 5.69 -9.48 0.10
C ASP A 233 6.46 -8.97 -1.12
N ASP A 234 5.87 -8.98 -2.33
CA ASP A 234 6.47 -8.35 -3.51
C ASP A 234 6.43 -6.82 -3.43
N ILE A 235 5.32 -6.24 -2.92
CA ILE A 235 5.28 -4.81 -2.59
C ILE A 235 6.37 -4.45 -1.57
N SER A 236 6.50 -5.28 -0.52
CA SER A 236 7.51 -5.04 0.52
C SER A 236 8.94 -5.08 -0.02
N SER A 237 9.23 -6.02 -0.93
CA SER A 237 10.54 -6.10 -1.59
C SER A 237 10.81 -4.94 -2.53
N ALA A 238 9.76 -4.36 -3.16
CA ALA A 238 9.90 -3.17 -3.99
C ALA A 238 10.42 -1.96 -3.20
N HIS A 239 10.03 -1.82 -1.92
CA HIS A 239 10.53 -0.73 -1.06
C HIS A 239 12.03 -0.84 -0.78
N LEU A 240 12.55 -2.05 -0.57
CA LEU A 240 13.99 -2.26 -0.44
C LEU A 240 14.71 -1.92 -1.74
N ALA A 241 14.21 -2.40 -2.87
CA ALA A 241 14.83 -2.16 -4.17
C ALA A 241 14.88 -0.67 -4.54
N VAL A 242 13.84 0.12 -4.21
CA VAL A 242 13.86 1.56 -4.49
C VAL A 242 14.69 2.35 -3.46
N LEU A 243 14.88 1.84 -2.24
CA LEU A 243 15.82 2.43 -1.31
C LEU A 243 17.26 2.28 -1.83
N ASP A 244 17.62 1.08 -2.29
CA ASP A 244 18.93 0.83 -2.92
C ASP A 244 19.12 1.66 -4.20
N TYR A 245 18.04 1.81 -5.01
CA TYR A 245 18.04 2.65 -6.20
C TYR A 245 18.40 4.11 -5.87
N LEU A 246 17.85 4.69 -4.79
CA LEU A 246 18.12 6.07 -4.37
C LEU A 246 19.55 6.32 -3.85
N GLU A 247 20.35 5.28 -3.62
CA GLU A 247 21.76 5.47 -3.25
C GLU A 247 22.57 6.15 -4.37
N ASN A 248 22.28 5.80 -5.63
CA ASN A 248 23.08 6.21 -6.77
C ASN A 248 22.26 6.88 -7.88
N ASN A 249 20.98 7.12 -7.68
CA ASN A 249 20.08 7.64 -8.71
C ASN A 249 19.26 8.83 -8.20
N GLU A 250 18.62 9.53 -9.13
CA GLU A 250 17.71 10.63 -8.86
C GLU A 250 16.32 10.15 -8.47
N SER A 251 15.48 11.08 -7.99
CA SER A 251 14.08 10.84 -7.67
C SER A 251 13.30 10.22 -8.83
N ASN A 252 12.39 9.30 -8.53
CA ASN A 252 11.61 8.63 -9.55
C ASN A 252 10.20 8.24 -9.06
N ILE A 253 9.36 7.82 -10.00
CA ILE A 253 8.01 7.30 -9.76
C ILE A 253 7.93 5.94 -10.42
N PHE A 254 7.33 4.97 -9.71
CA PHE A 254 7.19 3.60 -10.16
C PHE A 254 5.78 3.07 -9.95
N ASN A 255 5.21 2.46 -10.98
CA ASN A 255 4.09 1.56 -10.81
C ASN A 255 4.57 0.23 -10.23
N VAL A 256 3.82 -0.32 -9.27
CA VAL A 256 4.16 -1.60 -8.65
C VAL A 256 2.96 -2.53 -8.73
N GLY A 257 3.03 -3.45 -9.68
CA GLY A 257 2.04 -4.48 -9.99
C GLY A 257 2.66 -5.55 -10.88
N TYR A 258 1.85 -6.50 -11.32
CA TYR A 258 2.36 -7.60 -12.14
C TYR A 258 2.25 -7.37 -13.66
N GLY A 259 1.38 -6.44 -14.09
CA GLY A 259 1.19 -6.10 -15.49
C GLY A 259 0.09 -6.92 -16.16
N HIS A 260 -0.68 -7.66 -15.41
CA HIS A 260 -1.90 -8.35 -15.85
C HIS A 260 -2.99 -8.28 -14.78
N GLY A 261 -4.21 -8.59 -15.15
CA GLY A 261 -5.35 -8.42 -14.24
C GLY A 261 -6.26 -9.63 -14.18
N PHE A 262 -6.92 -9.75 -13.02
CA PHE A 262 -7.97 -10.72 -12.77
C PHE A 262 -9.30 -10.04 -12.49
N SER A 263 -10.39 -10.62 -12.96
CA SER A 263 -11.74 -10.15 -12.68
C SER A 263 -12.16 -10.49 -11.25
N VAL A 264 -13.22 -9.84 -10.77
CA VAL A 264 -13.78 -10.16 -9.44
C VAL A 264 -14.22 -11.61 -9.37
N LYS A 265 -14.85 -12.15 -10.45
CA LYS A 265 -15.27 -13.55 -10.51
C LYS A 265 -14.08 -14.51 -10.48
N GLU A 266 -13.01 -14.23 -11.23
CA GLU A 266 -11.80 -15.05 -11.20
C GLU A 266 -11.16 -15.13 -9.81
N VAL A 267 -11.15 -14.01 -9.06
CA VAL A 267 -10.67 -13.99 -7.67
C VAL A 267 -11.55 -14.82 -6.76
N ILE A 268 -12.88 -14.76 -6.92
CA ILE A 268 -13.84 -15.57 -6.15
C ILE A 268 -13.62 -17.05 -6.43
N ASP A 269 -13.49 -17.44 -7.70
CA ASP A 269 -13.28 -18.83 -8.12
C ASP A 269 -11.92 -19.36 -7.59
N ALA A 270 -10.86 -18.54 -7.65
CA ALA A 270 -9.57 -18.87 -7.07
C ALA A 270 -9.69 -19.10 -5.55
N MET A 271 -10.38 -18.20 -4.82
CA MET A 271 -10.57 -18.37 -3.38
C MET A 271 -11.38 -19.61 -3.03
N LYS A 272 -12.47 -19.90 -3.75
CA LYS A 272 -13.23 -21.14 -3.58
C LYS A 272 -12.37 -22.38 -3.83
N ARG A 273 -11.56 -22.36 -4.89
CA ARG A 273 -10.65 -23.46 -5.25
C ARG A 273 -9.61 -23.73 -4.17
N VAL A 274 -8.90 -22.69 -3.68
CA VAL A 274 -7.79 -22.87 -2.71
C VAL A 274 -8.30 -23.16 -1.29
N SER A 275 -9.51 -22.69 -0.95
CA SER A 275 -10.11 -22.94 0.38
C SER A 275 -10.90 -24.24 0.46
N GLY A 276 -11.40 -24.73 -0.67
CA GLY A 276 -12.37 -25.84 -0.73
C GLY A 276 -13.77 -25.46 -0.22
N VAL A 277 -14.06 -24.16 -0.02
CA VAL A 277 -15.32 -23.67 0.55
C VAL A 277 -16.13 -22.90 -0.49
N ASP A 278 -17.37 -23.33 -0.74
CA ASP A 278 -18.34 -22.62 -1.59
C ASP A 278 -19.13 -21.61 -0.75
N PHE A 279 -18.50 -20.46 -0.47
CA PHE A 279 -19.12 -19.37 0.30
C PHE A 279 -20.14 -18.59 -0.55
N LYS A 280 -21.10 -17.97 0.12
CA LYS A 280 -22.20 -17.23 -0.50
C LYS A 280 -21.71 -15.96 -1.19
N VAL A 281 -22.18 -15.73 -2.43
CA VAL A 281 -21.90 -14.52 -3.24
C VAL A 281 -23.23 -13.91 -3.68
N GLU A 282 -23.36 -12.59 -3.55
CA GLU A 282 -24.54 -11.84 -3.99
C GLU A 282 -24.12 -10.66 -4.88
N LEU A 283 -24.99 -10.29 -5.83
CA LEU A 283 -24.81 -9.11 -6.67
C LEU A 283 -25.28 -7.85 -5.91
N ALA A 284 -24.59 -6.76 -6.14
CA ALA A 284 -24.94 -5.42 -5.65
C ALA A 284 -24.74 -4.39 -6.77
N PRO A 285 -25.35 -3.21 -6.69
CA PRO A 285 -25.13 -2.13 -7.65
C PRO A 285 -23.66 -1.75 -7.75
N ARG A 286 -23.24 -1.23 -8.91
CA ARG A 286 -21.88 -0.69 -9.10
C ARG A 286 -21.50 0.32 -8.01
N ARG A 287 -20.27 0.28 -7.58
CA ARG A 287 -19.67 1.34 -6.75
C ARG A 287 -19.32 2.53 -7.63
N ALA A 288 -19.69 3.74 -7.20
CA ALA A 288 -19.23 4.94 -7.85
C ALA A 288 -17.70 5.07 -7.75
N GLY A 289 -17.05 5.35 -8.87
CA GLY A 289 -15.61 5.56 -8.90
C GLY A 289 -14.76 4.29 -9.05
N ASP A 290 -15.36 3.16 -9.46
CA ASP A 290 -14.63 1.95 -9.82
C ASP A 290 -14.47 1.86 -11.35
N PRO A 291 -13.24 2.01 -11.92
CA PRO A 291 -13.01 1.81 -13.35
C PRO A 291 -13.22 0.34 -13.73
N SER A 292 -13.62 0.07 -15.00
CA SER A 292 -13.82 -1.30 -15.50
C SER A 292 -12.55 -2.14 -15.47
N VAL A 293 -11.43 -1.56 -15.93
CA VAL A 293 -10.10 -2.22 -15.97
C VAL A 293 -9.02 -1.26 -15.49
N LEU A 294 -8.14 -1.74 -14.63
CA LEU A 294 -6.96 -0.97 -14.20
C LEU A 294 -5.79 -1.93 -13.93
N ILE A 295 -4.80 -1.91 -14.82
CA ILE A 295 -3.64 -2.79 -14.84
C ILE A 295 -2.36 -1.94 -14.91
N SER A 296 -1.31 -2.35 -14.22
CA SER A 296 -0.02 -1.66 -14.23
C SER A 296 0.81 -1.97 -15.48
N ASP A 297 1.52 -0.98 -16.00
CA ASP A 297 2.80 -1.21 -16.64
C ASP A 297 3.91 -1.00 -15.59
N ALA A 298 4.49 -2.08 -15.11
CA ALA A 298 5.55 -2.08 -14.11
C ALA A 298 6.95 -2.27 -14.72
N SER A 299 7.10 -1.99 -16.02
CA SER A 299 8.39 -2.16 -16.71
C SER A 299 9.48 -1.23 -16.16
N ARG A 300 9.10 -0.02 -15.74
CA ARG A 300 10.05 0.97 -15.22
C ARG A 300 10.78 0.47 -13.96
N ILE A 301 10.05 -0.01 -12.95
CA ILE A 301 10.68 -0.51 -11.72
C ILE A 301 11.53 -1.75 -11.98
N ARG A 302 11.06 -2.67 -12.87
CA ARG A 302 11.81 -3.88 -13.24
C ARG A 302 13.11 -3.59 -13.97
N ASN A 303 13.12 -2.54 -14.81
CA ASN A 303 14.29 -2.18 -15.63
C ASN A 303 15.31 -1.32 -14.89
N LEU A 304 14.87 -0.46 -13.94
CA LEU A 304 15.73 0.50 -13.28
C LEU A 304 16.18 0.09 -11.87
N THR A 305 15.58 -0.96 -11.31
CA THR A 305 15.89 -1.43 -9.97
C THR A 305 16.22 -2.93 -9.97
N SER A 306 16.66 -3.44 -8.85
CA SER A 306 16.88 -4.88 -8.64
C SER A 306 15.57 -5.66 -8.38
N TRP A 307 14.40 -4.99 -8.41
CA TRP A 307 13.15 -5.62 -8.05
C TRP A 307 12.69 -6.66 -9.07
N GLN A 308 12.47 -7.88 -8.57
CA GLN A 308 11.90 -8.99 -9.32
C GLN A 308 10.80 -9.62 -8.47
N PRO A 309 9.52 -9.57 -8.89
CA PRO A 309 8.42 -10.18 -8.17
C PRO A 309 8.56 -11.70 -8.14
N LYS A 310 8.11 -12.33 -7.05
CA LYS A 310 8.27 -13.78 -6.81
C LYS A 310 6.95 -14.50 -6.59
N PHE A 311 5.86 -13.76 -6.34
CA PHE A 311 4.58 -14.31 -5.90
C PHE A 311 3.45 -13.99 -6.89
N ASP A 312 3.77 -13.93 -8.19
CA ASP A 312 2.83 -13.65 -9.29
C ASP A 312 1.97 -14.88 -9.61
N ASP A 313 1.10 -15.25 -8.67
CA ASP A 313 0.18 -16.37 -8.76
C ASP A 313 -1.07 -16.09 -7.92
N LEU A 314 -2.24 -16.01 -8.56
CA LEU A 314 -3.50 -15.67 -7.90
C LEU A 314 -3.89 -16.71 -6.83
N ASP A 315 -3.67 -17.99 -7.11
CA ASP A 315 -4.01 -19.06 -6.16
C ASP A 315 -3.12 -18.98 -4.91
N LEU A 316 -1.83 -18.67 -5.09
CA LEU A 316 -0.91 -18.44 -3.99
C LEU A 316 -1.32 -17.21 -3.16
N ILE A 317 -1.68 -16.09 -3.81
CA ILE A 317 -2.15 -14.88 -3.13
C ILE A 317 -3.41 -15.18 -2.31
N CYS A 318 -4.41 -15.82 -2.93
CA CYS A 318 -5.66 -16.19 -2.26
C CYS A 318 -5.42 -17.18 -1.11
N LYS A 319 -4.57 -18.20 -1.33
CA LYS A 319 -4.24 -19.20 -0.32
C LYS A 319 -3.57 -18.58 0.89
N SER A 320 -2.58 -17.70 0.69
CA SER A 320 -1.87 -17.02 1.79
C SER A 320 -2.83 -16.15 2.63
N ALA A 321 -3.77 -15.44 1.99
CA ALA A 321 -4.80 -14.67 2.67
C ALA A 321 -5.77 -15.57 3.46
N PHE A 322 -6.20 -16.69 2.88
CA PHE A 322 -7.09 -17.64 3.55
C PHE A 322 -6.43 -18.31 4.75
N ASP A 323 -5.19 -18.82 4.58
CA ASP A 323 -4.46 -19.45 5.66
C ASP A 323 -4.21 -18.49 6.83
N TRP A 324 -3.98 -17.21 6.53
CA TRP A 324 -3.91 -16.17 7.54
C TRP A 324 -5.23 -16.02 8.30
N GLU A 325 -6.37 -15.96 7.59
CA GLU A 325 -7.68 -15.83 8.24
C GLU A 325 -8.04 -17.02 9.14
N LYS A 326 -7.52 -18.20 8.89
CA LYS A 326 -7.71 -19.36 9.77
C LYS A 326 -6.94 -19.29 11.08
N GLN A 327 -5.89 -18.47 11.15
CA GLN A 327 -5.01 -18.35 12.33
C GLN A 327 -5.39 -17.18 13.24
N CYS A 328 -6.20 -16.25 12.78
CA CYS A 328 -6.57 -15.01 13.48
C CYS A 328 -7.86 -15.12 14.29
#